data_675f0a93c25b9ac44c40ce39662020dd
#
_entry.id   675f0a93c25b9ac44c40ce39662020dd
#
_cell.length_a   1.000
_cell.length_b   1.000
_cell.length_c   1.000
_cell.angle_alpha   90.00
_cell.angle_beta   90.00
_cell.angle_gamma   90.00
#
_symmetry.space_group_name_H-M   'P 1'
#
loop_
_entity.id
_entity.type
_entity.pdbx_description
1 polymer ?
#
loop_
_entity_poly.entity_id
_entity_poly.type
_entity_poly.pdbx_seq_one_letter_code
_entity_poly.pdbx_strand_id
1 'polypeptide(L)'
;MTTNTYLALDWAATWHGFWRGGVGEWILTRGLKIALLIIFAILAARFINWAAAKISRRIDADFQQTDQLVRTETAKHRQAVASVISWVSIAVVLVVVLVEITDVIAIPVGSLVAPAAVLGAALGFGAQRIVQDLLAGFFVITEKQYGFGDLVALTVAGIAAPAEGTVEDVTLRVTKLRSTEGEVFTIPNGQIVKTMNLSKDWARAVVDIPVPTSADLSRVDELLHGVSEAAMADESLRKLLLDAPQVMGVESIEVDTVNLRMVARTLPGKQFEVGRRLRLLVVATLIRAGIVTTADTSPVVNTIPSAAGTRSTGDQKPDEEQRDRP
;
A
#
# COMPACT_ATOMS: atom_id res chain seq x y z
N MET A 1 -74.12 43.86 53.72
CA MET A 1 -72.93 44.45 53.11
C MET A 1 -71.89 43.36 52.94
N THR A 2 -71.84 42.77 51.78
CA THR A 2 -70.90 41.68 51.40
C THR A 2 -69.74 42.28 50.66
N THR A 3 -68.60 42.35 51.32
CA THR A 3 -67.33 42.76 50.69
C THR A 3 -66.78 41.65 49.83
N ASN A 4 -66.92 41.78 48.50
CA ASN A 4 -66.23 41.00 47.54
C ASN A 4 -64.72 41.38 47.52
N THR A 5 -63.91 40.57 48.20
CA THR A 5 -62.48 40.65 48.08
C THR A 5 -62.07 39.88 46.81
N TYR A 6 -61.91 40.56 45.68
CA TYR A 6 -61.30 39.97 44.47
C TYR A 6 -59.87 39.67 44.83
N LEU A 7 -59.52 38.39 44.84
CA LEU A 7 -58.12 37.90 44.82
C LEU A 7 -57.51 38.34 43.50
N ALA A 8 -57.02 39.58 43.46
CA ALA A 8 -56.11 39.97 42.45
C ALA A 8 -54.83 39.10 42.64
N LEU A 9 -54.70 38.06 41.88
CA LEU A 9 -53.46 37.33 41.77
C LEU A 9 -52.38 38.37 41.34
N ASP A 10 -51.53 38.70 42.30
CA ASP A 10 -50.41 39.60 42.04
C ASP A 10 -49.36 38.87 41.17
N TRP A 11 -49.58 38.95 39.86
CA TRP A 11 -48.73 38.35 38.86
C TRP A 11 -47.28 38.81 38.99
N ALA A 12 -47.03 40.01 39.49
CA ALA A 12 -45.69 40.52 39.69
C ALA A 12 -44.99 39.81 40.87
N ALA A 13 -45.72 39.58 41.99
CA ALA A 13 -45.17 38.86 43.14
C ALA A 13 -44.92 37.37 42.83
N THR A 14 -45.83 36.74 42.11
CA THR A 14 -45.68 35.34 41.67
C THR A 14 -44.54 35.20 40.63
N TRP A 15 -44.41 36.18 39.71
CA TRP A 15 -43.36 36.23 38.73
C TRP A 15 -41.97 36.47 39.37
N HIS A 16 -41.84 37.39 40.30
CA HIS A 16 -40.63 37.61 41.08
C HIS A 16 -40.28 36.43 41.99
N GLY A 17 -41.28 35.77 42.58
CA GLY A 17 -41.08 34.55 43.36
C GLY A 17 -40.61 33.37 42.54
N PHE A 18 -41.09 33.22 41.31
CA PHE A 18 -40.62 32.18 40.36
C PHE A 18 -39.16 32.39 39.96
N TRP A 19 -38.78 33.64 39.64
CA TRP A 19 -37.39 33.92 39.20
C TRP A 19 -36.38 33.93 40.36
N ARG A 20 -36.80 34.18 41.59
CA ARG A 20 -35.97 34.06 42.81
C ARG A 20 -36.04 32.68 43.46
N GLY A 21 -36.95 31.85 43.02
CA GLY A 21 -37.07 30.45 43.48
C GLY A 21 -36.02 29.55 42.78
N GLY A 22 -35.73 28.41 43.36
CA GLY A 22 -34.73 27.46 42.84
C GLY A 22 -34.90 27.05 41.38
N VAL A 23 -36.14 27.17 40.82
CA VAL A 23 -36.40 26.88 39.38
C VAL A 23 -35.87 28.01 38.49
N GLY A 24 -36.08 29.27 38.87
CA GLY A 24 -35.60 30.40 38.10
C GLY A 24 -34.06 30.46 38.07
N GLU A 25 -33.45 30.22 39.23
CA GLU A 25 -32.00 30.15 39.33
C GLU A 25 -31.42 28.96 38.54
N TRP A 26 -32.11 27.80 38.56
CA TRP A 26 -31.72 26.65 37.73
C TRP A 26 -31.80 26.93 36.23
N ILE A 27 -32.88 27.60 35.79
CA ILE A 27 -33.05 28.00 34.39
C ILE A 27 -31.93 28.99 33.95
N LEU A 28 -31.65 30.00 34.77
CA LEU A 28 -30.63 31.00 34.45
C LEU A 28 -29.21 30.45 34.44
N THR A 29 -28.90 29.51 35.33
CA THR A 29 -27.53 28.98 35.42
C THR A 29 -27.32 27.77 34.51
N ARG A 30 -28.16 26.76 34.59
CA ARG A 30 -28.03 25.51 33.82
C ARG A 30 -28.69 25.59 32.46
N GLY A 31 -29.88 26.17 32.34
CA GLY A 31 -30.59 26.32 31.08
C GLY A 31 -29.83 27.20 30.10
N LEU A 32 -29.25 28.33 30.59
CA LEU A 32 -28.42 29.18 29.76
C LEU A 32 -27.15 28.44 29.27
N LYS A 33 -26.50 27.65 30.15
CA LYS A 33 -25.34 26.84 29.77
C LYS A 33 -25.69 25.83 28.69
N ILE A 34 -26.82 25.12 28.82
CA ILE A 34 -27.31 24.18 27.79
C ILE A 34 -27.59 24.88 26.47
N ALA A 35 -28.28 26.05 26.52
CA ALA A 35 -28.58 26.83 25.32
C ALA A 35 -27.27 27.28 24.58
N LEU A 36 -26.27 27.74 25.35
CA LEU A 36 -24.96 28.10 24.79
C LEU A 36 -24.23 26.90 24.19
N LEU A 37 -24.29 25.71 24.82
CA LEU A 37 -23.72 24.48 24.29
C LEU A 37 -24.37 24.07 22.95
N ILE A 38 -25.69 24.16 22.87
CA ILE A 38 -26.46 23.87 21.65
C ILE A 38 -26.07 24.88 20.53
N ILE A 39 -26.03 26.18 20.86
CA ILE A 39 -25.60 27.23 19.89
C ILE A 39 -24.18 26.94 19.43
N PHE A 40 -23.27 26.62 20.34
CA PHE A 40 -21.90 26.24 20.01
C PHE A 40 -21.86 25.01 19.08
N ALA A 41 -22.62 23.95 19.35
CA ALA A 41 -22.71 22.78 18.51
C ALA A 41 -23.16 23.11 17.08
N ILE A 42 -24.21 23.96 16.96
CA ILE A 42 -24.73 24.40 15.67
C ILE A 42 -23.66 25.22 14.91
N LEU A 43 -23.01 26.16 15.60
CA LEU A 43 -21.96 26.99 15.00
C LEU A 43 -20.75 26.13 14.59
N ALA A 44 -20.32 25.19 15.43
CA ALA A 44 -19.24 24.28 15.11
C ALA A 44 -19.59 23.41 13.90
N ALA A 45 -20.79 22.84 13.82
CA ALA A 45 -21.25 22.08 12.68
C ALA A 45 -21.30 22.92 11.38
N ARG A 46 -21.79 24.16 11.47
CA ARG A 46 -21.78 25.09 10.32
C ARG A 46 -20.35 25.46 9.90
N PHE A 47 -19.45 25.67 10.86
CA PHE A 47 -18.05 25.96 10.59
C PHE A 47 -17.35 24.78 9.92
N ILE A 48 -17.55 23.56 10.41
CA ILE A 48 -17.01 22.33 9.81
C ILE A 48 -17.49 22.19 8.37
N ASN A 49 -18.80 22.33 8.11
CA ASN A 49 -19.34 22.25 6.75
C ASN A 49 -18.84 23.37 5.85
N TRP A 50 -18.73 24.60 6.37
CA TRP A 50 -18.16 25.73 5.62
C TRP A 50 -16.68 25.50 5.29
N ALA A 51 -15.87 25.05 6.26
CA ALA A 51 -14.46 24.76 6.05
C ALA A 51 -14.27 23.64 5.00
N ALA A 52 -15.03 22.55 5.11
CA ALA A 52 -15.02 21.46 4.13
C ALA A 52 -15.36 21.96 2.72
N ALA A 53 -16.43 22.75 2.59
CA ALA A 53 -16.82 23.35 1.30
C ALA A 53 -15.79 24.35 0.76
N LYS A 54 -15.11 25.10 1.64
CA LYS A 54 -14.07 26.06 1.23
C LYS A 54 -12.80 25.35 0.78
N ILE A 55 -12.39 24.28 1.47
CA ILE A 55 -11.24 23.45 1.09
C ILE A 55 -11.50 22.79 -0.27
N SER A 56 -12.67 22.17 -0.45
CA SER A 56 -13.06 21.57 -1.73
C SER A 56 -13.00 22.56 -2.89
N ARG A 57 -13.55 23.78 -2.70
CA ARG A 57 -13.55 24.82 -3.75
C ARG A 57 -12.16 25.36 -4.08
N ARG A 58 -11.24 25.47 -3.12
CA ARG A 58 -9.86 25.90 -3.40
C ARG A 58 -9.09 24.88 -4.21
N ILE A 59 -9.31 23.60 -3.93
CA ILE A 59 -8.69 22.50 -4.68
C ILE A 59 -9.23 22.43 -6.11
N ASP A 60 -10.52 22.71 -6.34
CA ASP A 60 -11.13 22.71 -7.66
C ASP A 60 -10.67 23.91 -8.53
N ALA A 61 -10.36 25.04 -7.92
CA ALA A 61 -9.89 26.24 -8.64
C ALA A 61 -8.46 26.11 -9.20
N ASP A 62 -7.59 25.37 -8.50
CA ASP A 62 -6.18 25.18 -8.90
C ASP A 62 -6.02 24.23 -10.10
N PHE A 63 -7.05 23.43 -10.40
CA PHE A 63 -7.04 22.39 -11.45
C PHE A 63 -7.81 22.79 -12.74
N GLN A 64 -8.19 24.04 -12.94
CA GLN A 64 -8.98 24.45 -14.10
C GLN A 64 -8.27 24.36 -15.48
N GLN A 65 -7.02 23.90 -15.55
CA GLN A 65 -6.22 23.90 -16.78
C GLN A 65 -5.97 22.52 -17.42
N THR A 66 -6.51 21.41 -16.92
CA THR A 66 -6.23 20.08 -17.49
C THR A 66 -7.49 19.27 -17.76
N ASP A 67 -7.51 18.61 -18.91
CA ASP A 67 -8.51 17.73 -19.56
C ASP A 67 -9.80 17.33 -18.84
N GLN A 68 -10.95 17.59 -19.51
CA GLN A 68 -12.31 17.44 -18.97
C GLN A 68 -12.79 15.99 -18.72
N LEU A 69 -12.20 14.97 -19.32
CA LEU A 69 -12.70 13.59 -19.25
C LEU A 69 -12.25 12.82 -18.00
N VAL A 70 -11.09 13.14 -17.43
CA VAL A 70 -10.57 12.51 -16.20
C VAL A 70 -11.12 13.19 -14.93
N ARG A 71 -11.76 14.35 -15.06
CA ARG A 71 -12.27 15.21 -14.00
C ARG A 71 -13.37 14.62 -13.13
N THR A 72 -14.23 13.78 -13.70
CA THR A 72 -15.49 13.41 -13.04
C THR A 72 -15.28 12.42 -11.89
N GLU A 73 -14.32 11.53 -11.97
CA GLU A 73 -14.07 10.53 -10.92
C GLU A 73 -13.28 11.10 -9.74
N THR A 74 -12.23 11.87 -9.99
CA THR A 74 -11.40 12.44 -8.93
C THR A 74 -12.16 13.47 -8.08
N ALA A 75 -13.04 14.28 -8.68
CA ALA A 75 -13.88 15.25 -7.98
C ALA A 75 -14.90 14.55 -7.08
N LYS A 76 -15.56 13.47 -7.53
CA LYS A 76 -16.49 12.67 -6.73
C LYS A 76 -15.81 12.04 -5.53
N HIS A 77 -14.61 11.49 -5.69
CA HIS A 77 -13.84 10.91 -4.60
C HIS A 77 -13.49 11.95 -3.52
N ARG A 78 -13.04 13.13 -3.90
CA ARG A 78 -12.68 14.22 -2.96
C ARG A 78 -13.90 14.72 -2.20
N GLN A 79 -15.05 14.87 -2.87
CA GLN A 79 -16.29 15.27 -2.22
C GLN A 79 -16.76 14.21 -1.23
N ALA A 80 -16.64 12.92 -1.56
CA ALA A 80 -16.96 11.82 -0.64
C ALA A 80 -16.06 11.85 0.61
N VAL A 81 -14.75 12.02 0.45
CA VAL A 81 -13.80 12.12 1.57
C VAL A 81 -14.10 13.33 2.46
N ALA A 82 -14.33 14.52 1.87
CA ALA A 82 -14.68 15.73 2.62
C ALA A 82 -15.99 15.53 3.40
N SER A 83 -16.99 14.87 2.81
CA SER A 83 -18.25 14.53 3.46
C SER A 83 -18.04 13.61 4.67
N VAL A 84 -17.26 12.53 4.52
CA VAL A 84 -16.96 11.60 5.61
C VAL A 84 -16.24 12.32 6.76
N ILE A 85 -15.23 13.12 6.47
CA ILE A 85 -14.51 13.89 7.49
C ILE A 85 -15.46 14.84 8.23
N SER A 86 -16.35 15.53 7.50
CA SER A 86 -17.35 16.42 8.09
C SER A 86 -18.32 15.65 9.02
N TRP A 87 -18.84 14.52 8.59
CA TRP A 87 -19.73 13.70 9.41
C TRP A 87 -19.05 13.19 10.66
N VAL A 88 -17.81 12.70 10.58
CA VAL A 88 -17.03 12.23 11.73
C VAL A 88 -16.76 13.39 12.69
N SER A 89 -16.36 14.56 12.19
CA SER A 89 -16.10 15.74 13.02
C SER A 89 -17.37 16.22 13.74
N ILE A 90 -18.52 16.24 13.04
CA ILE A 90 -19.82 16.61 13.65
C ILE A 90 -20.20 15.58 14.70
N ALA A 91 -20.01 14.27 14.46
CA ALA A 91 -20.30 13.23 15.45
C ALA A 91 -19.45 13.41 16.71
N VAL A 92 -18.16 13.73 16.59
CA VAL A 92 -17.29 14.01 17.75
C VAL A 92 -17.79 15.23 18.54
N VAL A 93 -18.11 16.35 17.84
CA VAL A 93 -18.67 17.54 18.50
C VAL A 93 -19.96 17.20 19.24
N LEU A 94 -20.84 16.42 18.62
CA LEU A 94 -22.10 16.03 19.21
C LEU A 94 -21.90 15.17 20.48
N VAL A 95 -20.95 14.22 20.47
CA VAL A 95 -20.61 13.42 21.65
C VAL A 95 -20.08 14.31 22.78
N VAL A 96 -19.17 15.24 22.49
CA VAL A 96 -18.63 16.17 23.49
C VAL A 96 -19.75 17.03 24.10
N VAL A 97 -20.61 17.61 23.27
CA VAL A 97 -21.73 18.44 23.73
C VAL A 97 -22.74 17.62 24.56
N LEU A 98 -22.98 16.36 24.17
CA LEU A 98 -23.87 15.45 24.94
C LEU A 98 -23.29 15.17 26.33
N VAL A 99 -22.01 14.92 26.47
CA VAL A 99 -21.32 14.71 27.75
C VAL A 99 -21.41 15.97 28.61
N GLU A 100 -21.16 17.14 28.05
CA GLU A 100 -21.28 18.43 28.75
C GLU A 100 -22.72 18.72 29.22
N ILE A 101 -23.74 18.41 28.40
CA ILE A 101 -25.13 18.57 28.77
C ILE A 101 -25.47 17.61 29.93
N THR A 102 -25.00 16.36 29.89
CA THR A 102 -25.21 15.36 30.94
C THR A 102 -24.64 15.84 32.28
N ASP A 103 -23.47 16.44 32.29
CA ASP A 103 -22.85 17.04 33.47
C ASP A 103 -23.67 18.21 34.02
N VAL A 104 -24.15 19.11 33.14
CA VAL A 104 -25.01 20.25 33.54
C VAL A 104 -26.30 19.79 34.19
N ILE A 105 -26.89 18.67 33.76
CA ILE A 105 -28.13 18.09 34.33
C ILE A 105 -27.85 17.35 35.66
N ALA A 106 -26.55 17.24 36.05
CA ALA A 106 -26.09 16.52 37.24
C ALA A 106 -26.38 15.00 37.19
N ILE A 107 -26.41 14.42 35.99
CA ILE A 107 -26.39 12.97 35.85
C ILE A 107 -24.94 12.52 36.10
N PRO A 108 -24.69 11.51 36.96
CA PRO A 108 -23.33 11.07 37.26
C PRO A 108 -22.68 10.50 36.00
N VAL A 109 -21.84 11.32 35.36
CA VAL A 109 -21.07 10.93 34.14
C VAL A 109 -20.21 9.68 34.36
N GLY A 110 -19.89 9.34 35.61
CA GLY A 110 -19.19 8.12 35.97
C GLY A 110 -19.86 6.84 35.45
N SER A 111 -21.20 6.83 35.37
CA SER A 111 -21.95 5.69 34.83
C SER A 111 -21.76 5.50 33.29
N LEU A 112 -21.35 6.55 32.57
CA LEU A 112 -21.10 6.51 31.12
C LEU A 112 -19.69 6.10 30.79
N VAL A 113 -18.74 6.14 31.74
CA VAL A 113 -17.32 5.83 31.52
C VAL A 113 -17.12 4.39 31.03
N ALA A 114 -17.77 3.43 31.68
CA ALA A 114 -17.61 2.02 31.33
C ALA A 114 -18.15 1.70 29.90
N PRO A 115 -19.39 2.08 29.53
CA PRO A 115 -19.85 1.93 28.15
C PRO A 115 -19.00 2.67 27.13
N ALA A 116 -18.55 3.90 27.43
CA ALA A 116 -17.69 4.69 26.55
C ALA A 116 -16.33 4.03 26.34
N ALA A 117 -15.74 3.44 27.39
CA ALA A 117 -14.49 2.70 27.29
C ALA A 117 -14.63 1.47 26.39
N VAL A 118 -15.73 0.72 26.48
CA VAL A 118 -16.00 -0.44 25.61
C VAL A 118 -16.16 0.01 24.15
N LEU A 119 -16.93 1.07 23.90
CA LEU A 119 -17.09 1.63 22.57
C LEU A 119 -15.76 2.16 22.00
N GLY A 120 -14.97 2.86 22.83
CA GLY A 120 -13.65 3.35 22.47
C GLY A 120 -12.70 2.23 22.12
N ALA A 121 -12.67 1.15 22.89
CA ALA A 121 -11.88 -0.04 22.61
C ALA A 121 -12.32 -0.71 21.29
N ALA A 122 -13.62 -0.88 21.06
CA ALA A 122 -14.14 -1.45 19.83
C ALA A 122 -13.75 -0.63 18.59
N LEU A 123 -13.88 0.71 18.67
CA LEU A 123 -13.45 1.62 17.61
C LEU A 123 -11.93 1.58 17.40
N GLY A 124 -11.15 1.52 18.50
CA GLY A 124 -9.69 1.40 18.46
C GLY A 124 -9.24 0.12 17.76
N PHE A 125 -9.81 -1.03 18.11
CA PHE A 125 -9.53 -2.30 17.42
C PHE A 125 -9.97 -2.27 15.96
N GLY A 126 -11.12 -1.63 15.66
CA GLY A 126 -11.57 -1.45 14.27
C GLY A 126 -10.64 -0.58 13.43
N ALA A 127 -10.03 0.45 14.02
CA ALA A 127 -9.12 1.38 13.34
C ALA A 127 -7.64 0.95 13.38
N GLN A 128 -7.27 -0.08 14.14
CA GLN A 128 -5.89 -0.49 14.41
C GLN A 128 -5.05 -0.64 13.13
N ARG A 129 -5.60 -1.28 12.09
CA ARG A 129 -4.89 -1.47 10.81
C ARG A 129 -4.60 -0.16 10.11
N ILE A 130 -5.52 0.80 10.16
CA ILE A 130 -5.33 2.12 9.53
C ILE A 130 -4.19 2.87 10.22
N VAL A 131 -4.16 2.85 11.56
CA VAL A 131 -3.09 3.48 12.34
C VAL A 131 -1.74 2.82 12.04
N GLN A 132 -1.71 1.49 11.97
CA GLN A 132 -0.51 0.73 11.62
C GLN A 132 0.01 1.11 10.23
N ASP A 133 -0.87 1.19 9.22
CA ASP A 133 -0.51 1.59 7.86
C ASP A 133 0.09 3.01 7.82
N LEU A 134 -0.54 3.96 8.52
CA LEU A 134 -0.10 5.36 8.55
C LEU A 134 1.26 5.52 9.24
N LEU A 135 1.48 4.85 10.37
CA LEU A 135 2.75 4.89 11.09
C LEU A 135 3.87 4.24 10.27
N ALA A 136 3.60 3.07 9.67
CA ALA A 136 4.57 2.39 8.82
C ALA A 136 4.94 3.27 7.61
N GLY A 137 3.96 3.86 6.91
CA GLY A 137 4.21 4.75 5.78
C GLY A 137 4.98 6.02 6.18
N PHE A 138 4.68 6.58 7.36
CA PHE A 138 5.46 7.69 7.90
C PHE A 138 6.94 7.34 8.06
N PHE A 139 7.26 6.17 8.64
CA PHE A 139 8.65 5.73 8.79
C PHE A 139 9.30 5.39 7.44
N VAL A 140 8.60 4.75 6.52
CA VAL A 140 9.12 4.51 5.16
C VAL A 140 9.60 5.81 4.51
N ILE A 141 8.80 6.88 4.60
CA ILE A 141 9.10 8.17 3.98
C ILE A 141 10.20 8.91 4.74
N THR A 142 10.14 8.98 6.07
CA THR A 142 11.09 9.75 6.89
C THR A 142 12.47 9.12 6.92
N GLU A 143 12.55 7.79 6.96
CA GLU A 143 13.81 7.04 6.94
C GLU A 143 14.35 6.82 5.53
N LYS A 144 13.57 7.22 4.50
CA LYS A 144 13.94 7.03 3.09
C LYS A 144 14.31 5.57 2.79
N GLN A 145 13.49 4.63 3.27
CA GLN A 145 13.75 3.21 3.04
C GLN A 145 13.74 2.90 1.55
N TYR A 146 12.78 3.45 0.82
CA TYR A 146 12.67 3.48 -0.64
C TYR A 146 11.83 4.67 -1.09
N GLY A 147 11.92 5.01 -2.38
CA GLY A 147 11.20 6.11 -2.99
C GLY A 147 10.73 5.81 -4.42
N PHE A 148 10.12 6.80 -5.05
CA PHE A 148 9.67 6.72 -6.44
C PHE A 148 10.85 6.32 -7.38
N GLY A 149 10.62 5.31 -8.21
CA GLY A 149 11.60 4.80 -9.17
C GLY A 149 12.55 3.73 -8.62
N ASP A 150 12.57 3.47 -7.32
CA ASP A 150 13.38 2.40 -6.74
C ASP A 150 12.83 1.03 -7.13
N LEU A 151 13.72 0.09 -7.43
CA LEU A 151 13.40 -1.33 -7.56
C LEU A 151 13.46 -1.96 -6.16
N VAL A 152 12.36 -2.54 -5.72
CA VAL A 152 12.24 -3.12 -4.38
C VAL A 152 11.60 -4.50 -4.42
N ALA A 153 11.93 -5.30 -3.40
CA ALA A 153 11.22 -6.53 -3.07
C ALA A 153 10.63 -6.38 -1.66
N LEU A 154 9.30 -6.35 -1.56
CA LEU A 154 8.56 -6.16 -0.32
C LEU A 154 7.93 -7.49 0.11
N THR A 155 8.28 -7.97 1.29
CA THR A 155 7.62 -9.13 1.89
C THR A 155 6.38 -8.68 2.63
N VAL A 156 5.23 -9.20 2.26
CA VAL A 156 3.93 -8.88 2.84
C VAL A 156 3.53 -9.96 3.85
N ALA A 157 2.98 -9.56 4.98
CA ALA A 157 2.53 -10.50 6.01
C ALA A 157 1.54 -11.54 5.44
N GLY A 158 1.82 -12.82 5.67
CA GLY A 158 0.97 -13.93 5.20
C GLY A 158 1.18 -14.35 3.74
N ILE A 159 2.09 -13.70 2.99
CA ILE A 159 2.42 -14.04 1.61
C ILE A 159 3.87 -14.52 1.55
N ALA A 160 4.11 -15.74 1.04
CA ALA A 160 5.44 -16.34 1.02
C ALA A 160 6.38 -15.68 0.00
N ALA A 161 5.88 -15.34 -1.19
CA ALA A 161 6.68 -14.70 -2.22
C ALA A 161 6.68 -13.18 -2.02
N PRO A 162 7.84 -12.50 -2.06
CA PRO A 162 7.89 -11.04 -2.00
C PRO A 162 7.27 -10.43 -3.27
N ALA A 163 6.62 -9.28 -3.10
CA ALA A 163 6.20 -8.46 -4.23
C ALA A 163 7.40 -7.68 -4.75
N GLU A 164 7.82 -7.97 -5.98
CA GLU A 164 8.95 -7.29 -6.63
C GLU A 164 8.47 -6.32 -7.69
N GLY A 165 9.08 -5.15 -7.73
CA GLY A 165 8.73 -4.15 -8.75
C GLY A 165 9.36 -2.79 -8.50
N THR A 166 9.14 -1.90 -9.48
CA THR A 166 9.53 -0.50 -9.37
C THR A 166 8.47 0.28 -8.61
N VAL A 167 8.89 1.08 -7.65
CA VAL A 167 8.00 1.93 -6.85
C VAL A 167 7.42 3.03 -7.74
N GLU A 168 6.10 3.05 -7.91
CA GLU A 168 5.37 4.10 -8.63
C GLU A 168 4.83 5.20 -7.72
N ASP A 169 4.47 4.84 -6.49
CA ASP A 169 3.87 5.78 -5.55
C ASP A 169 4.06 5.28 -4.13
N VAL A 170 4.37 6.20 -3.22
CA VAL A 170 4.45 5.94 -1.78
C VAL A 170 3.61 6.97 -1.06
N THR A 171 2.52 6.51 -0.49
CA THR A 171 1.67 7.33 0.37
C THR A 171 1.85 6.92 1.83
N LEU A 172 1.25 7.64 2.77
CA LEU A 172 1.27 7.24 4.18
C LEU A 172 0.59 5.87 4.40
N ARG A 173 -0.40 5.51 3.58
CA ARG A 173 -1.18 4.28 3.78
C ARG A 173 -0.71 3.11 2.93
N VAL A 174 -0.35 3.36 1.68
CA VAL A 174 -0.04 2.31 0.71
C VAL A 174 1.20 2.65 -0.10
N THR A 175 1.92 1.62 -0.50
CA THR A 175 2.97 1.64 -1.52
C THR A 175 2.46 0.94 -2.77
N LYS A 176 2.70 1.53 -3.95
CA LYS A 176 2.38 0.95 -5.26
C LYS A 176 3.65 0.54 -5.96
N LEU A 177 3.70 -0.71 -6.39
CA LEU A 177 4.79 -1.26 -7.17
C LEU A 177 4.29 -1.69 -8.55
N ARG A 178 5.07 -1.43 -9.59
CA ARG A 178 4.85 -2.00 -10.92
C ARG A 178 5.83 -3.14 -11.16
N SER A 179 5.31 -4.33 -11.44
CA SER A 179 6.12 -5.49 -11.81
C SER A 179 6.76 -5.31 -13.19
N THR A 180 7.72 -6.17 -13.53
CA THR A 180 8.32 -6.24 -14.87
C THR A 180 7.31 -6.63 -15.95
N GLU A 181 6.21 -7.26 -15.57
CA GLU A 181 5.11 -7.70 -16.45
C GLU A 181 4.03 -6.62 -16.61
N GLY A 182 4.18 -5.49 -15.87
CA GLY A 182 3.29 -4.34 -15.97
C GLY A 182 2.15 -4.31 -14.95
N GLU A 183 2.02 -5.33 -14.11
CA GLU A 183 1.03 -5.38 -13.03
C GLU A 183 1.33 -4.36 -11.94
N VAL A 184 0.29 -3.83 -11.30
CA VAL A 184 0.45 -2.88 -10.20
C VAL A 184 0.00 -3.53 -8.90
N PHE A 185 0.95 -3.73 -7.99
CA PHE A 185 0.68 -4.15 -6.62
C PHE A 185 0.40 -2.92 -5.75
N THR A 186 -0.72 -2.92 -5.06
CA THR A 186 -1.05 -1.91 -4.04
C THR A 186 -0.98 -2.56 -2.67
N ILE A 187 0.03 -2.22 -1.89
CA ILE A 187 0.38 -2.88 -0.63
C ILE A 187 0.14 -1.91 0.52
N PRO A 188 -0.71 -2.24 1.52
CA PRO A 188 -0.82 -1.45 2.75
C PRO A 188 0.52 -1.46 3.50
N ASN A 189 1.01 -0.29 3.88
CA ASN A 189 2.36 -0.16 4.47
C ASN A 189 2.52 -0.95 5.77
N GLY A 190 1.46 -1.02 6.59
CA GLY A 190 1.47 -1.79 7.83
C GLY A 190 1.54 -3.30 7.67
N GLN A 191 1.39 -3.81 6.45
CA GLN A 191 1.54 -5.24 6.13
C GLN A 191 2.94 -5.59 5.61
N ILE A 192 3.80 -4.61 5.38
CA ILE A 192 5.19 -4.83 4.94
C ILE A 192 6.02 -5.21 6.15
N VAL A 193 6.53 -6.44 6.16
CA VAL A 193 7.35 -6.98 7.26
C VAL A 193 8.84 -6.94 6.98
N LYS A 194 9.23 -6.89 5.69
CA LYS A 194 10.62 -6.78 5.25
C LYS A 194 10.68 -5.98 3.97
N THR A 195 11.59 -5.04 3.92
CA THR A 195 11.91 -4.23 2.75
C THR A 195 13.31 -4.58 2.25
N MET A 196 13.44 -4.90 0.96
CA MET A 196 14.71 -5.03 0.28
C MET A 196 14.73 -4.03 -0.88
N ASN A 197 15.60 -3.02 -0.78
CA ASN A 197 15.82 -2.07 -1.87
C ASN A 197 16.97 -2.59 -2.75
N LEU A 198 16.67 -2.90 -4.01
CA LEU A 198 17.60 -3.50 -4.98
C LEU A 198 18.34 -2.46 -5.82
N SER A 199 18.06 -1.19 -5.65
CA SER A 199 18.59 -0.10 -6.45
C SER A 199 19.01 1.14 -5.65
N LYS A 200 19.04 1.07 -4.32
CA LYS A 200 19.42 2.20 -3.48
C LYS A 200 20.91 2.52 -3.66
N ASP A 201 21.20 3.78 -4.01
CA ASP A 201 22.52 4.33 -4.27
C ASP A 201 23.23 3.73 -5.49
N TRP A 202 23.22 2.44 -5.67
CA TRP A 202 23.75 1.71 -6.82
C TRP A 202 23.06 0.36 -6.97
N ALA A 203 23.09 -0.20 -8.17
CA ALA A 203 22.53 -1.50 -8.44
C ALA A 203 23.60 -2.47 -8.93
N ARG A 204 23.41 -3.77 -8.68
CA ARG A 204 24.34 -4.82 -9.09
C ARG A 204 23.81 -5.56 -10.31
N ALA A 205 24.54 -5.52 -11.41
CA ALA A 205 24.33 -6.44 -12.51
C ALA A 205 25.15 -7.71 -12.25
N VAL A 206 24.50 -8.86 -12.29
CA VAL A 206 25.10 -10.18 -12.12
C VAL A 206 24.94 -10.94 -13.43
N VAL A 207 26.04 -11.53 -13.91
CA VAL A 207 26.07 -12.38 -15.09
C VAL A 207 26.72 -13.69 -14.71
N ASP A 208 25.92 -14.74 -14.66
CA ASP A 208 26.38 -16.12 -14.49
C ASP A 208 26.68 -16.71 -15.85
N ILE A 209 27.86 -17.31 -15.97
CA ILE A 209 28.47 -17.76 -17.22
C ILE A 209 28.75 -19.26 -17.09
N PRO A 210 27.86 -20.11 -17.62
CA PRO A 210 28.09 -21.53 -17.63
C PRO A 210 29.17 -21.90 -18.68
N VAL A 211 30.23 -22.58 -18.26
CA VAL A 211 31.26 -23.12 -19.12
C VAL A 211 31.43 -24.62 -18.89
N PRO A 212 31.75 -25.41 -19.91
CA PRO A 212 31.99 -26.84 -19.73
C PRO A 212 33.13 -27.10 -18.75
N THR A 213 33.05 -28.18 -17.96
CA THR A 213 34.12 -28.60 -17.05
C THR A 213 35.43 -28.96 -17.80
N SER A 214 35.34 -29.24 -19.08
CA SER A 214 36.49 -29.51 -19.95
C SER A 214 37.22 -28.23 -20.45
N ALA A 215 36.67 -27.06 -20.21
CA ALA A 215 37.29 -25.80 -20.64
C ALA A 215 38.45 -25.43 -19.72
N ASP A 216 39.46 -24.81 -20.29
CA ASP A 216 40.56 -24.20 -19.53
C ASP A 216 40.04 -22.94 -18.83
N LEU A 217 39.80 -23.05 -17.52
CA LEU A 217 39.26 -21.97 -16.68
C LEU A 217 40.21 -20.76 -16.64
N SER A 218 41.54 -20.96 -16.71
CA SER A 218 42.50 -19.84 -16.72
C SER A 218 42.33 -19.00 -17.97
N ARG A 219 42.17 -19.68 -19.13
CA ARG A 219 41.91 -19.01 -20.39
C ARG A 219 40.53 -18.31 -20.41
N VAL A 220 39.51 -18.91 -19.80
CA VAL A 220 38.20 -18.27 -19.67
C VAL A 220 38.31 -17.01 -18.84
N ASP A 221 39.03 -17.06 -17.73
CA ASP A 221 39.24 -15.90 -16.84
C ASP A 221 39.91 -14.74 -17.58
N GLU A 222 40.99 -15.00 -18.34
CA GLU A 222 41.65 -13.99 -19.20
C GLU A 222 40.68 -13.37 -20.21
N LEU A 223 39.85 -14.18 -20.86
CA LEU A 223 38.85 -13.72 -21.82
C LEU A 223 37.79 -12.83 -21.13
N LEU A 224 37.37 -13.17 -19.93
CA LEU A 224 36.40 -12.38 -19.16
C LEU A 224 37.00 -11.06 -18.67
N HIS A 225 38.30 -11.02 -18.36
CA HIS A 225 38.97 -9.75 -18.10
C HIS A 225 39.00 -8.87 -19.36
N GLY A 226 39.24 -9.44 -20.55
CA GLY A 226 39.12 -8.71 -21.80
C GLY A 226 37.69 -8.19 -22.07
N VAL A 227 36.67 -8.92 -21.66
CA VAL A 227 35.28 -8.42 -21.71
C VAL A 227 35.08 -7.23 -20.79
N SER A 228 35.67 -7.22 -19.58
CA SER A 228 35.60 -6.07 -18.67
C SER A 228 36.23 -4.82 -19.32
N GLU A 229 37.40 -4.94 -19.96
CA GLU A 229 38.04 -3.84 -20.66
C GLU A 229 37.19 -3.35 -21.87
N ALA A 230 36.64 -4.27 -22.64
CA ALA A 230 35.74 -3.95 -23.74
C ALA A 230 34.47 -3.24 -23.29
N ALA A 231 33.90 -3.64 -22.15
CA ALA A 231 32.76 -2.97 -21.57
C ALA A 231 33.05 -1.52 -21.15
N MET A 232 34.25 -1.25 -20.66
CA MET A 232 34.70 0.10 -20.31
C MET A 232 35.08 0.95 -21.53
N ALA A 233 35.44 0.31 -22.65
CA ALA A 233 35.72 0.98 -23.93
C ALA A 233 34.43 1.39 -24.66
N ASP A 234 33.32 0.68 -24.42
CA ASP A 234 32.01 1.04 -24.98
C ASP A 234 31.44 2.24 -24.22
N GLU A 235 31.40 3.40 -24.89
CA GLU A 235 30.93 4.66 -24.30
C GLU A 235 29.47 4.56 -23.80
N SER A 236 28.63 3.79 -24.45
CA SER A 236 27.24 3.62 -24.10
C SER A 236 27.06 2.78 -22.83
N LEU A 237 27.92 1.79 -22.62
CA LEU A 237 27.91 0.93 -21.44
C LEU A 237 28.61 1.61 -20.26
N ARG A 238 29.74 2.27 -20.53
CA ARG A 238 30.50 3.03 -19.53
C ARG A 238 29.68 4.07 -18.78
N LYS A 239 28.75 4.76 -19.48
CA LYS A 239 27.85 5.76 -18.83
C LYS A 239 26.92 5.15 -17.83
N LEU A 240 26.65 3.84 -17.89
CA LEU A 240 25.75 3.12 -16.99
C LEU A 240 26.50 2.39 -15.87
N LEU A 241 27.81 2.22 -16.01
CA LEU A 241 28.70 1.56 -15.06
C LEU A 241 29.28 2.58 -14.08
N LEU A 242 29.38 2.21 -12.81
CA LEU A 242 30.08 2.98 -11.77
C LEU A 242 31.56 2.59 -11.68
N ASP A 243 31.87 1.35 -12.00
CA ASP A 243 33.23 0.80 -12.05
C ASP A 243 33.33 -0.28 -13.15
N ALA A 244 34.54 -0.77 -13.37
CA ALA A 244 34.79 -1.87 -14.32
C ALA A 244 34.12 -3.16 -13.81
N PRO A 245 33.45 -3.94 -14.70
CA PRO A 245 32.97 -5.25 -14.34
C PRO A 245 34.07 -6.15 -13.77
N GLN A 246 33.78 -6.89 -12.73
CA GLN A 246 34.74 -7.75 -12.02
C GLN A 246 34.35 -9.22 -12.17
N VAL A 247 35.35 -10.05 -12.46
CA VAL A 247 35.20 -11.49 -12.44
C VAL A 247 35.34 -11.98 -11.00
N MET A 248 34.32 -12.64 -10.47
CA MET A 248 34.30 -13.15 -9.09
C MET A 248 34.89 -14.57 -8.99
N GLY A 249 35.11 -15.23 -10.13
CA GLY A 249 35.56 -16.61 -10.20
C GLY A 249 34.41 -17.61 -10.26
N VAL A 250 34.68 -18.84 -9.81
CA VAL A 250 33.73 -19.95 -9.80
C VAL A 250 32.71 -19.75 -8.70
N GLU A 251 31.43 -19.72 -9.06
CA GLU A 251 30.30 -19.60 -8.14
C GLU A 251 29.75 -20.98 -7.74
N SER A 252 29.58 -21.86 -8.74
CA SER A 252 29.11 -23.23 -8.53
C SER A 252 29.70 -24.18 -9.55
N ILE A 253 29.76 -25.46 -9.18
CA ILE A 253 30.19 -26.55 -10.06
C ILE A 253 29.05 -27.55 -10.13
N GLU A 254 28.58 -27.81 -11.34
CA GLU A 254 27.58 -28.81 -11.66
C GLU A 254 28.27 -30.01 -12.37
N VAL A 255 27.51 -31.04 -12.74
CA VAL A 255 28.08 -32.30 -13.29
C VAL A 255 28.95 -32.04 -14.54
N ASP A 256 28.45 -31.20 -15.47
CA ASP A 256 29.08 -30.93 -16.76
C ASP A 256 29.46 -29.46 -16.98
N THR A 257 29.13 -28.60 -16.02
CA THR A 257 29.32 -27.14 -16.14
C THR A 257 29.91 -26.54 -14.89
N VAL A 258 30.73 -25.52 -15.09
CA VAL A 258 31.25 -24.63 -14.06
C VAL A 258 30.63 -23.26 -14.30
N ASN A 259 29.94 -22.74 -13.32
CA ASN A 259 29.35 -21.39 -13.40
C ASN A 259 30.35 -20.37 -12.87
N LEU A 260 30.85 -19.50 -13.75
CA LEU A 260 31.62 -18.34 -13.37
C LEU A 260 30.69 -17.14 -13.22
N ARG A 261 31.01 -16.25 -12.30
CA ARG A 261 30.23 -15.05 -12.04
C ARG A 261 31.01 -13.79 -12.36
N MET A 262 30.41 -12.92 -13.18
CA MET A 262 30.84 -11.56 -13.39
C MET A 262 29.84 -10.59 -12.78
N VAL A 263 30.32 -9.56 -12.10
CA VAL A 263 29.48 -8.55 -11.47
C VAL A 263 29.90 -7.16 -11.89
N ALA A 264 28.94 -6.25 -12.01
CA ALA A 264 29.18 -4.84 -12.27
C ALA A 264 28.30 -3.96 -11.38
N ARG A 265 28.86 -2.89 -10.85
CA ARG A 265 28.08 -1.85 -10.18
C ARG A 265 27.58 -0.87 -11.23
N THR A 266 26.29 -0.58 -11.17
CA THR A 266 25.59 0.22 -12.16
C THR A 266 24.81 1.35 -11.50
N LEU A 267 24.41 2.32 -12.30
CA LEU A 267 23.42 3.30 -11.87
C LEU A 267 22.11 2.61 -11.48
N PRO A 268 21.36 3.15 -10.49
CA PRO A 268 20.07 2.63 -10.06
C PRO A 268 19.12 2.38 -11.24
N GLY A 269 18.45 1.21 -11.26
CA GLY A 269 17.52 0.83 -12.32
C GLY A 269 18.16 0.39 -13.65
N LYS A 270 19.51 0.44 -13.81
CA LYS A 270 20.22 0.07 -15.03
C LYS A 270 20.83 -1.34 -15.03
N GLN A 271 20.73 -2.06 -13.93
CA GLN A 271 21.32 -3.38 -13.74
C GLN A 271 20.85 -4.41 -14.80
N PHE A 272 19.61 -4.35 -15.22
CA PHE A 272 19.09 -5.29 -16.23
C PHE A 272 19.61 -4.98 -17.63
N GLU A 273 19.72 -3.70 -17.99
CA GLU A 273 20.24 -3.24 -19.27
C GLU A 273 21.73 -3.60 -19.38
N VAL A 274 22.50 -3.27 -18.35
CA VAL A 274 23.93 -3.61 -18.26
C VAL A 274 24.13 -5.13 -18.29
N GLY A 275 23.36 -5.87 -17.49
CA GLY A 275 23.46 -7.33 -17.46
C GLY A 275 23.20 -7.98 -18.82
N ARG A 276 22.19 -7.51 -19.57
CA ARG A 276 21.94 -8.01 -20.95
C ARG A 276 23.12 -7.71 -21.90
N ARG A 277 23.65 -6.50 -21.86
CA ARG A 277 24.80 -6.11 -22.72
C ARG A 277 26.07 -6.88 -22.35
N LEU A 278 26.36 -7.04 -21.08
CA LEU A 278 27.48 -7.85 -20.60
C LEU A 278 27.37 -9.30 -21.06
N ARG A 279 26.17 -9.92 -20.94
CA ARG A 279 25.96 -11.29 -21.46
C ARG A 279 26.24 -11.40 -22.92
N LEU A 280 25.82 -10.43 -23.74
CA LEU A 280 26.10 -10.41 -25.15
C LEU A 280 27.63 -10.34 -25.46
N LEU A 281 28.38 -9.49 -24.75
CA LEU A 281 29.83 -9.38 -24.87
C LEU A 281 30.53 -10.68 -24.46
N VAL A 282 30.13 -11.27 -23.34
CA VAL A 282 30.65 -12.55 -22.85
C VAL A 282 30.41 -13.64 -23.86
N VAL A 283 29.19 -13.85 -24.32
CA VAL A 283 28.83 -14.91 -25.28
C VAL A 283 29.61 -14.71 -26.58
N ALA A 284 29.65 -13.49 -27.12
CA ALA A 284 30.40 -13.21 -28.35
C ALA A 284 31.90 -13.47 -28.21
N THR A 285 32.49 -13.24 -27.04
CA THR A 285 33.92 -13.47 -26.78
C THR A 285 34.21 -14.95 -26.64
N LEU A 286 33.38 -15.70 -25.89
CA LEU A 286 33.57 -17.15 -25.71
C LEU A 286 33.35 -17.93 -26.99
N ILE A 287 32.37 -17.56 -27.83
CA ILE A 287 32.15 -18.17 -29.15
C ILE A 287 33.39 -17.93 -30.07
N ARG A 288 33.91 -16.72 -30.10
CA ARG A 288 35.14 -16.41 -30.89
C ARG A 288 36.36 -17.21 -30.43
N ALA A 289 36.43 -17.54 -29.13
CA ALA A 289 37.50 -18.36 -28.58
C ALA A 289 37.27 -19.88 -28.75
N GLY A 290 36.14 -20.31 -29.36
CA GLY A 290 35.79 -21.71 -29.56
C GLY A 290 35.29 -22.39 -28.28
N ILE A 291 34.97 -21.64 -27.26
CA ILE A 291 34.37 -22.14 -26.01
C ILE A 291 32.85 -22.10 -26.19
N VAL A 292 32.25 -23.26 -26.45
CA VAL A 292 30.81 -23.38 -26.56
C VAL A 292 30.26 -23.41 -25.15
N THR A 293 29.56 -22.34 -24.76
CA THR A 293 28.72 -22.40 -23.56
C THR A 293 27.56 -23.33 -23.88
N THR A 294 27.57 -24.51 -23.29
CA THR A 294 26.48 -25.48 -23.50
C THR A 294 25.20 -25.00 -22.85
N ALA A 295 24.47 -24.14 -23.54
CA ALA A 295 23.06 -24.34 -23.68
C ALA A 295 22.86 -25.37 -24.77
N ASP A 296 23.26 -26.61 -24.54
CA ASP A 296 22.82 -27.72 -25.35
C ASP A 296 21.35 -27.99 -24.93
N THR A 297 20.49 -27.11 -25.36
CA THR A 297 19.11 -27.43 -25.61
C THR A 297 19.13 -28.40 -26.79
N SER A 298 19.37 -29.66 -26.50
CA SER A 298 18.74 -30.68 -27.31
C SER A 298 17.28 -30.27 -27.41
N PRO A 299 16.75 -29.99 -28.62
CA PRO A 299 15.35 -29.72 -28.75
C PRO A 299 14.65 -30.96 -28.18
N VAL A 300 13.94 -30.81 -27.06
CA VAL A 300 12.96 -31.79 -26.64
C VAL A 300 11.92 -31.77 -27.76
N VAL A 301 12.17 -32.56 -28.78
CA VAL A 301 11.18 -32.93 -29.76
C VAL A 301 10.17 -33.75 -28.94
N ASN A 302 9.17 -33.08 -28.45
CA ASN A 302 7.94 -33.68 -27.99
C ASN A 302 7.34 -34.36 -29.25
N THR A 303 7.81 -35.56 -29.57
CA THR A 303 7.08 -36.51 -30.42
C THR A 303 5.82 -36.84 -29.66
N ILE A 304 4.77 -36.09 -29.95
CA ILE A 304 3.40 -36.52 -29.66
C ILE A 304 3.27 -37.86 -30.37
N PRO A 305 3.06 -38.96 -29.67
CA PRO A 305 2.77 -40.24 -30.35
C PRO A 305 1.45 -40.03 -31.11
N SER A 306 1.57 -40.01 -32.43
CA SER A 306 0.45 -40.08 -33.34
C SER A 306 -0.35 -41.33 -32.99
N ALA A 307 -1.53 -41.16 -32.43
CA ALA A 307 -2.52 -42.23 -32.30
C ALA A 307 -3.05 -42.57 -33.69
N ALA A 308 -2.28 -43.37 -34.43
CA ALA A 308 -2.77 -44.06 -35.62
C ALA A 308 -3.56 -45.26 -35.17
N GLY A 309 -4.77 -45.29 -35.63
CA GLY A 309 -5.86 -46.17 -35.29
C GLY A 309 -5.60 -47.66 -35.31
N THR A 310 -6.34 -48.34 -34.47
CA THR A 310 -6.85 -49.66 -34.75
C THR A 310 -8.28 -49.73 -34.25
N ARG A 311 -9.22 -49.71 -35.20
CA ARG A 311 -10.57 -50.18 -35.03
C ARG A 311 -10.46 -51.70 -34.86
N SER A 312 -10.98 -52.22 -33.76
CA SER A 312 -11.39 -53.61 -33.66
C SER A 312 -12.82 -53.65 -33.09
N THR A 313 -13.67 -54.03 -33.93
CA THR A 313 -15.06 -54.47 -33.72
C THR A 313 -15.13 -55.63 -32.78
N GLY A 314 -16.06 -55.63 -31.83
CA GLY A 314 -16.32 -56.76 -30.93
C GLY A 314 -17.39 -56.43 -29.91
N ASP A 315 -18.57 -56.52 -30.40
CA ASP A 315 -19.85 -56.90 -29.83
C ASP A 315 -19.74 -57.70 -28.50
N GLN A 316 -20.46 -57.24 -27.46
CA GLN A 316 -21.34 -58.07 -26.63
C GLN A 316 -22.05 -57.25 -25.56
N LYS A 317 -23.33 -57.53 -25.51
CA LYS A 317 -24.40 -56.96 -24.70
C LYS A 317 -24.42 -57.58 -23.28
N PRO A 318 -25.39 -57.15 -22.44
CA PRO A 318 -25.18 -56.87 -21.00
C PRO A 318 -25.70 -58.01 -20.13
N ASP A 319 -25.32 -57.98 -18.87
CA ASP A 319 -26.12 -58.61 -17.82
C ASP A 319 -26.25 -57.74 -16.57
N GLU A 320 -27.48 -57.63 -16.22
CA GLU A 320 -28.15 -57.18 -15.01
C GLU A 320 -27.63 -57.94 -13.77
N GLU A 321 -27.60 -57.38 -12.63
CA GLU A 321 -28.31 -57.81 -11.41
C GLU A 321 -27.68 -57.17 -10.16
N GLN A 322 -28.42 -56.27 -9.57
CA GLN A 322 -29.22 -56.48 -8.37
C GLN A 322 -28.48 -56.31 -7.01
N ARG A 323 -29.07 -55.34 -6.27
CA ARG A 323 -29.45 -55.39 -4.86
C ARG A 323 -28.37 -55.16 -3.78
N ASP A 324 -28.66 -54.17 -3.06
CA ASP A 324 -29.39 -53.98 -1.80
C ASP A 324 -28.51 -53.89 -0.56
N ARG A 325 -28.56 -52.66 0.02
CA ARG A 325 -28.77 -52.33 1.45
C ARG A 325 -27.84 -52.91 2.53
N PRO A 326 -27.80 -52.27 3.70
CA PRO A 326 -28.62 -51.12 4.21
C PRO A 326 -27.79 -49.84 4.45
#